data_5861853cc37fe684522caae005e8e5f9
#
_entry.id   5861853cc37fe684522caae005e8e5f9
#
_cell.length_a   1.000
_cell.length_b   1.000
_cell.length_c   1.000
_cell.angle_alpha   90.00
_cell.angle_beta   90.00
_cell.angle_gamma   90.00
#
_symmetry.space_group_name_H-M   'P 1'
#
loop_
_entity.id
_entity.type
_entity.pdbx_description
1 polymer ?
#
loop_
_entity_poly.entity_id
_entity_poly.type
_entity_poly.pdbx_seq_one_letter_code
_entity_poly.pdbx_strand_id
1 'polypeptide(L)'
;MIDLSKIDLNKLDKLLQKEKGLGLISLKELRNLINNQKKYLPIVDLTKKEKEIFDYVWGKKIIMGQPEGLVNTMLSVKYIINQNIGGDFVECGVWQGGHALAAKMLFELYNDNRTIWLFDTFEGMTEPTEFDIKTLTGKHAATKYEQLKRENHNEWCYASFELVRSNLINSGVDISKIEMIKGDVSKTLKNQNNVPKDISILRLDTDFYQSTKDELEILYPNLRKNGVLILDDYGSW
;
A
#
# COMPACT_ATOMS: atom_id res chain seq x y z
N MET A 1 12.82 10.39 -12.17
CA MET A 1 11.88 11.53 -11.95
C MET A 1 12.43 12.38 -10.82
N ILE A 2 12.49 13.70 -10.98
CA ILE A 2 12.96 14.60 -9.92
C ILE A 2 11.84 14.76 -8.91
N ASP A 3 12.09 14.43 -7.64
CA ASP A 3 11.13 14.64 -6.56
C ASP A 3 10.96 16.14 -6.29
N LEU A 4 9.92 16.71 -6.89
CA LEU A 4 9.59 18.13 -6.78
C LEU A 4 9.19 18.56 -5.36
N SER A 5 8.85 17.61 -4.47
CA SER A 5 8.48 17.90 -3.07
C SER A 5 9.68 18.35 -2.21
N LYS A 6 10.91 18.05 -2.67
CA LYS A 6 12.17 18.38 -1.98
C LYS A 6 12.84 19.66 -2.50
N ILE A 7 12.19 20.36 -3.43
CA ILE A 7 12.73 21.60 -3.98
C ILE A 7 12.52 22.73 -2.96
N ASP A 8 13.64 23.27 -2.45
CA ASP A 8 13.63 24.51 -1.68
C ASP A 8 13.30 25.69 -2.61
N LEU A 9 12.04 26.11 -2.56
CA LEU A 9 11.48 27.17 -3.43
C LEU A 9 12.25 28.51 -3.23
N ASN A 10 12.81 28.77 -2.05
CA ASN A 10 13.61 30.00 -1.81
C ASN A 10 14.98 29.92 -2.46
N LYS A 11 15.54 28.70 -2.56
CA LYS A 11 16.80 28.48 -3.26
C LYS A 11 16.62 28.53 -4.78
N LEU A 12 15.48 28.05 -5.27
CA LEU A 12 15.08 28.14 -6.66
C LEU A 12 14.80 29.59 -7.08
N ASP A 13 14.16 30.41 -6.23
CA ASP A 13 13.97 31.85 -6.43
C ASP A 13 15.28 32.57 -6.65
N LYS A 14 16.29 32.31 -5.83
CA LYS A 14 17.63 32.92 -5.94
C LYS A 14 18.37 32.50 -7.20
N LEU A 15 18.18 31.27 -7.67
CA LEU A 15 18.79 30.77 -8.91
C LEU A 15 18.13 31.36 -10.15
N LEU A 16 16.80 31.49 -10.18
CA LEU A 16 16.06 32.04 -11.31
C LEU A 16 16.17 33.56 -11.44
N GLN A 17 16.39 34.27 -10.32
CA GLN A 17 16.70 35.71 -10.37
C GLN A 17 18.10 36.00 -10.95
N LYS A 18 19.03 35.04 -10.94
CA LYS A 18 20.35 35.16 -11.56
C LYS A 18 20.36 34.97 -13.07
N GLU A 19 19.40 34.26 -13.62
CA GLU A 19 19.34 33.95 -15.05
C GLU A 19 18.25 34.78 -15.76
N LYS A 20 18.51 36.04 -15.94
CA LYS A 20 17.70 36.88 -16.82
C LYS A 20 17.90 36.43 -18.26
N GLY A 21 16.96 35.68 -18.84
CA GLY A 21 17.00 35.47 -20.29
C GLY A 21 16.33 34.22 -20.87
N LEU A 22 15.90 33.26 -20.08
CA LEU A 22 15.15 32.11 -20.59
C LEU A 22 13.67 32.34 -20.36
N GLY A 23 12.89 32.52 -21.43
CA GLY A 23 11.44 32.72 -21.42
C GLY A 23 10.67 31.48 -20.95
N LEU A 24 10.93 31.03 -19.74
CA LEU A 24 10.33 29.88 -19.11
C LEU A 24 9.44 30.34 -17.94
N ILE A 25 8.27 29.81 -17.87
CA ILE A 25 7.25 29.81 -16.79
C ILE A 25 7.60 30.68 -15.58
N SER A 26 6.78 31.65 -15.25
CA SER A 26 6.97 32.50 -14.06
C SER A 26 7.00 31.65 -12.80
N LEU A 27 7.73 32.08 -11.76
CA LEU A 27 7.74 31.41 -10.45
C LEU A 27 6.35 31.22 -9.85
N LYS A 28 5.43 32.11 -10.16
CA LYS A 28 4.03 32.01 -9.75
C LYS A 28 3.34 30.84 -10.45
N GLU A 29 3.63 30.63 -11.73
CA GLU A 29 3.11 29.51 -12.51
C GLU A 29 3.76 28.19 -12.07
N LEU A 30 5.08 28.19 -11.79
CA LEU A 30 5.78 27.04 -11.25
C LEU A 30 5.27 26.66 -9.83
N ARG A 31 5.06 27.64 -8.95
CA ARG A 31 4.43 27.44 -7.65
C ARG A 31 3.00 26.91 -7.79
N ASN A 32 2.24 27.44 -8.73
CA ASN A 32 0.89 26.95 -9.01
C ASN A 32 0.92 25.53 -9.57
N LEU A 33 1.86 25.19 -10.45
CA LEU A 33 2.05 23.83 -10.95
C LEU A 33 2.46 22.86 -9.82
N ILE A 34 3.41 23.23 -8.95
CA ILE A 34 3.83 22.41 -7.82
C ILE A 34 2.69 22.25 -6.80
N ASN A 35 1.97 23.33 -6.49
CA ASN A 35 0.84 23.28 -5.57
C ASN A 35 -0.37 22.55 -6.18
N ASN A 36 -0.57 22.67 -7.49
CA ASN A 36 -1.60 21.92 -8.21
C ASN A 36 -1.23 20.44 -8.36
N GLN A 37 0.05 20.09 -8.56
CA GLN A 37 0.49 18.70 -8.54
C GLN A 37 0.33 18.05 -7.15
N LYS A 38 0.50 18.81 -6.06
CA LYS A 38 0.16 18.33 -4.71
C LYS A 38 -1.35 18.16 -4.49
N LYS A 39 -2.19 18.78 -5.32
CA LYS A 39 -3.63 18.81 -5.16
C LYS A 39 -4.39 17.86 -6.09
N TYR A 40 -3.77 17.39 -7.15
CA TYR A 40 -4.39 16.55 -8.18
C TYR A 40 -3.39 15.54 -8.74
N LEU A 41 -3.46 14.30 -8.24
CA LEU A 41 -3.37 13.20 -9.18
C LEU A 41 -4.60 13.34 -10.09
N PRO A 42 -4.45 13.44 -11.42
CA PRO A 42 -5.59 13.28 -12.30
C PRO A 42 -6.00 11.80 -12.21
N ILE A 43 -6.82 11.47 -11.23
CA ILE A 43 -7.43 10.13 -11.11
C ILE A 43 -8.56 10.11 -12.13
N VAL A 44 -8.15 10.16 -13.40
CA VAL A 44 -9.07 10.26 -14.56
C VAL A 44 -9.93 9.01 -14.66
N ASP A 45 -9.41 7.87 -14.16
CA ASP A 45 -10.06 6.57 -14.30
C ASP A 45 -11.02 6.21 -13.16
N LEU A 46 -11.15 7.05 -12.13
CA LEU A 46 -12.11 6.85 -11.05
C LEU A 46 -13.39 7.65 -11.31
N THR A 47 -14.54 6.99 -11.15
CA THR A 47 -15.85 7.64 -11.10
C THR A 47 -15.96 8.55 -9.87
N LYS A 48 -17.00 9.40 -9.84
CA LYS A 48 -17.24 10.29 -8.70
C LYS A 48 -17.33 9.52 -7.37
N LYS A 49 -18.07 8.39 -7.33
CA LYS A 49 -18.22 7.57 -6.12
C LYS A 49 -16.92 6.90 -5.70
N GLU A 50 -16.14 6.40 -6.65
CA GLU A 50 -14.82 5.83 -6.37
C GLU A 50 -13.86 6.88 -5.84
N LYS A 51 -13.91 8.11 -6.37
CA LYS A 51 -13.12 9.22 -5.88
C LYS A 51 -13.51 9.62 -4.45
N GLU A 52 -14.80 9.59 -4.11
CA GLU A 52 -15.27 9.81 -2.74
C GLU A 52 -14.68 8.75 -1.76
N ILE A 53 -14.57 7.49 -2.20
CA ILE A 53 -13.88 6.43 -1.44
C ILE A 53 -12.39 6.75 -1.28
N PHE A 54 -11.72 7.14 -2.37
CA PHE A 54 -10.32 7.54 -2.32
C PHE A 54 -10.09 8.68 -1.32
N ASP A 55 -10.85 9.78 -1.45
CA ASP A 55 -10.74 10.96 -0.60
C ASP A 55 -11.00 10.61 0.89
N TYR A 56 -11.97 9.73 1.15
CA TYR A 56 -12.29 9.24 2.49
C TYR A 56 -11.14 8.45 3.11
N VAL A 57 -10.65 7.43 2.39
CA VAL A 57 -9.59 6.54 2.89
C VAL A 57 -8.27 7.29 3.03
N TRP A 58 -7.89 8.09 2.02
CA TRP A 58 -6.69 8.90 2.05
C TRP A 58 -6.72 9.95 3.17
N GLY A 59 -7.88 10.56 3.40
CA GLY A 59 -8.10 11.54 4.47
C GLY A 59 -7.93 10.96 5.88
N LYS A 60 -8.13 9.66 6.08
CA LYS A 60 -7.91 8.97 7.36
C LYS A 60 -6.43 8.81 7.74
N LYS A 61 -5.50 8.98 6.79
CA LYS A 61 -4.05 8.80 6.99
C LYS A 61 -3.67 7.40 7.51
N ILE A 62 -4.41 6.39 7.09
CA ILE A 62 -4.20 4.98 7.44
C ILE A 62 -3.54 4.19 6.30
N ILE A 63 -2.85 4.90 5.39
CA ILE A 63 -2.04 4.36 4.31
C ILE A 63 -0.61 4.86 4.49
N MET A 64 0.34 3.97 4.38
CA MET A 64 1.74 4.29 4.29
C MET A 64 2.12 4.42 2.80
N GLY A 65 2.99 5.37 2.48
CA GLY A 65 3.44 5.58 1.11
C GLY A 65 2.74 6.73 0.37
N GLN A 66 2.62 6.59 -0.93
CA GLN A 66 2.12 7.64 -1.83
C GLN A 66 0.68 7.35 -2.27
N PRO A 67 -0.10 8.38 -2.65
CA PRO A 67 -1.49 8.21 -3.07
C PRO A 67 -1.63 7.32 -4.31
N GLU A 68 -0.58 7.22 -5.14
CA GLU A 68 -0.53 6.35 -6.31
C GLU A 68 -0.69 4.86 -5.94
N GLY A 69 -0.14 4.43 -4.80
CA GLY A 69 -0.31 3.07 -4.29
C GLY A 69 -1.78 2.74 -4.02
N LEU A 70 -2.50 3.68 -3.37
CA LEU A 70 -3.94 3.53 -3.13
C LEU A 70 -4.73 3.48 -4.45
N VAL A 71 -4.42 4.40 -5.39
CA VAL A 71 -5.07 4.42 -6.71
C VAL A 71 -4.84 3.10 -7.44
N ASN A 72 -3.61 2.57 -7.41
CA ASN A 72 -3.28 1.30 -8.04
C ASN A 72 -4.12 0.13 -7.45
N THR A 73 -4.25 0.07 -6.13
CA THR A 73 -5.13 -0.91 -5.48
C THR A 73 -6.58 -0.76 -5.94
N MET A 74 -7.11 0.47 -5.97
CA MET A 74 -8.49 0.74 -6.39
C MET A 74 -8.74 0.40 -7.87
N LEU A 75 -7.79 0.73 -8.75
CA LEU A 75 -7.88 0.37 -10.18
C LEU A 75 -7.78 -1.14 -10.39
N SER A 76 -6.98 -1.83 -9.59
CA SER A 76 -6.91 -3.30 -9.62
C SER A 76 -8.24 -3.94 -9.24
N VAL A 77 -8.89 -3.44 -8.18
CA VAL A 77 -10.24 -3.87 -7.78
C VAL A 77 -11.25 -3.61 -8.90
N LYS A 78 -11.25 -2.42 -9.47
CA LYS A 78 -12.12 -2.06 -10.59
C LYS A 78 -11.90 -2.95 -11.81
N TYR A 79 -10.63 -3.25 -12.12
CA TYR A 79 -10.27 -4.12 -13.23
C TYR A 79 -10.85 -5.53 -13.05
N ILE A 80 -10.62 -6.18 -11.91
CA ILE A 80 -11.11 -7.55 -11.68
C ILE A 80 -12.64 -7.63 -11.70
N ILE A 81 -13.32 -6.61 -11.20
CA ILE A 81 -14.78 -6.52 -11.26
C ILE A 81 -15.25 -6.39 -12.71
N ASN A 82 -14.68 -5.44 -13.48
CA ASN A 82 -15.08 -5.20 -14.88
C ASN A 82 -14.78 -6.39 -15.80
N GLN A 83 -13.72 -7.15 -15.50
CA GLN A 83 -13.34 -8.36 -16.25
C GLN A 83 -14.03 -9.63 -15.71
N ASN A 84 -14.87 -9.50 -14.68
CA ASN A 84 -15.55 -10.61 -14.03
C ASN A 84 -14.59 -11.73 -13.58
N ILE A 85 -13.43 -11.33 -13.02
CA ILE A 85 -12.41 -12.25 -12.49
C ILE A 85 -12.79 -12.64 -11.07
N GLY A 86 -13.16 -13.92 -10.87
CA GLY A 86 -13.47 -14.46 -9.54
C GLY A 86 -12.23 -14.63 -8.67
N GLY A 87 -12.45 -14.90 -7.38
CA GLY A 87 -11.40 -15.10 -6.37
C GLY A 87 -11.32 -13.95 -5.38
N ASP A 88 -10.62 -14.19 -4.28
CA ASP A 88 -10.53 -13.30 -3.14
C ASP A 88 -9.48 -12.20 -3.32
N PHE A 89 -9.52 -11.18 -2.48
CA PHE A 89 -8.46 -10.19 -2.31
C PHE A 89 -7.57 -10.64 -1.16
N VAL A 90 -6.26 -10.64 -1.38
CA VAL A 90 -5.26 -11.00 -0.37
C VAL A 90 -4.27 -9.86 -0.22
N GLU A 91 -4.01 -9.45 1.01
CA GLU A 91 -2.99 -8.47 1.37
C GLU A 91 -2.08 -9.03 2.46
N CYS A 92 -0.78 -9.06 2.17
CA CYS A 92 0.27 -9.39 3.13
C CYS A 92 1.03 -8.09 3.45
N GLY A 93 1.10 -7.75 4.76
CA GLY A 93 1.53 -6.42 5.19
C GLY A 93 0.39 -5.41 5.11
N VAL A 94 -0.34 -5.23 6.21
CA VAL A 94 -1.62 -4.51 6.25
C VAL A 94 -1.48 -3.13 6.86
N TRP A 95 -0.48 -2.97 7.75
CA TRP A 95 -0.30 -1.77 8.59
C TRP A 95 -1.63 -1.34 9.23
N GLN A 96 -2.17 -0.14 8.93
CA GLN A 96 -3.43 0.35 9.52
C GLN A 96 -4.69 0.00 8.71
N GLY A 97 -4.56 -0.81 7.64
CA GLY A 97 -5.69 -1.39 6.90
C GLY A 97 -6.26 -0.52 5.79
N GLY A 98 -5.53 0.50 5.32
CA GLY A 98 -6.06 1.46 4.36
C GLY A 98 -6.37 0.88 2.98
N HIS A 99 -5.50 0.05 2.43
CA HIS A 99 -5.72 -0.61 1.14
C HIS A 99 -6.88 -1.60 1.21
N ALA A 100 -6.93 -2.43 2.27
CA ALA A 100 -8.03 -3.34 2.54
C ALA A 100 -9.37 -2.60 2.66
N LEU A 101 -9.40 -1.47 3.37
CA LEU A 101 -10.59 -0.64 3.51
C LEU A 101 -11.08 -0.13 2.15
N ALA A 102 -10.18 0.42 1.33
CA ALA A 102 -10.53 0.90 0.00
C ALA A 102 -11.06 -0.22 -0.91
N ALA A 103 -10.42 -1.40 -0.88
CA ALA A 103 -10.88 -2.57 -1.60
C ALA A 103 -12.27 -3.00 -1.15
N LYS A 104 -12.51 -3.08 0.16
CA LYS A 104 -13.81 -3.46 0.74
C LYS A 104 -14.92 -2.49 0.36
N MET A 105 -14.67 -1.18 0.47
CA MET A 105 -15.65 -0.16 0.06
C MET A 105 -15.99 -0.23 -1.43
N LEU A 106 -15.01 -0.54 -2.29
CA LEU A 106 -15.27 -0.74 -3.72
C LEU A 106 -16.07 -2.02 -3.98
N PHE A 107 -15.75 -3.11 -3.30
CA PHE A 107 -16.54 -4.35 -3.42
C PHE A 107 -18.00 -4.11 -3.00
N GLU A 108 -18.24 -3.38 -1.92
CA GLU A 108 -19.61 -3.01 -1.51
C GLU A 108 -20.29 -2.08 -2.51
N LEU A 109 -19.58 -1.09 -3.07
CA LEU A 109 -20.11 -0.19 -4.10
C LEU A 109 -20.61 -0.96 -5.33
N TYR A 110 -19.92 -2.05 -5.69
CA TYR A 110 -20.23 -2.87 -6.86
C TYR A 110 -21.04 -4.14 -6.54
N ASN A 111 -21.50 -4.30 -5.30
CA ASN A 111 -22.23 -5.51 -4.82
C ASN A 111 -21.42 -6.80 -5.02
N ASP A 112 -20.10 -6.73 -4.92
CA ASP A 112 -19.20 -7.86 -4.96
C ASP A 112 -18.97 -8.38 -3.53
N ASN A 113 -19.14 -9.68 -3.31
CA ASN A 113 -19.14 -10.28 -1.97
C ASN A 113 -17.95 -11.23 -1.74
N ARG A 114 -16.80 -10.93 -2.32
CA ARG A 114 -15.58 -11.73 -2.10
C ARG A 114 -14.98 -11.52 -0.73
N THR A 115 -14.20 -12.51 -0.29
CA THR A 115 -13.47 -12.43 0.97
C THR A 115 -12.21 -11.58 0.80
N ILE A 116 -11.86 -10.88 1.86
CA ILE A 116 -10.58 -10.16 2.00
C ILE A 116 -9.75 -10.87 3.05
N TRP A 117 -8.55 -11.30 2.69
CA TRP A 117 -7.60 -11.96 3.57
C TRP A 117 -6.48 -11.00 3.90
N LEU A 118 -6.25 -10.76 5.18
CA LEU A 118 -5.28 -9.82 5.70
C LEU A 118 -4.25 -10.55 6.56
N PHE A 119 -3.02 -10.62 6.07
CA PHE A 119 -1.90 -11.22 6.78
C PHE A 119 -0.98 -10.13 7.31
N ASP A 120 -0.80 -10.09 8.61
CA ASP A 120 0.13 -9.17 9.25
C ASP A 120 0.57 -9.75 10.61
N THR A 121 1.74 -9.37 11.06
CA THR A 121 2.16 -9.67 12.43
C THR A 121 1.25 -8.96 13.43
N PHE A 122 0.75 -7.78 13.07
CA PHE A 122 0.12 -6.80 13.96
C PHE A 122 1.01 -6.45 15.17
N GLU A 123 2.31 -6.68 14.99
CA GLU A 123 3.37 -6.45 15.96
C GLU A 123 4.57 -5.71 15.34
N GLY A 124 4.39 -5.16 14.11
CA GLY A 124 5.41 -4.48 13.33
C GLY A 124 6.28 -5.44 12.53
N MET A 125 7.46 -4.98 12.10
CA MET A 125 8.33 -5.76 11.21
C MET A 125 8.86 -7.02 11.90
N THR A 126 9.04 -8.09 11.11
CA THR A 126 9.77 -9.29 11.52
C THR A 126 11.28 -9.05 11.59
N GLU A 127 12.01 -9.95 12.20
CA GLU A 127 13.47 -9.88 12.21
C GLU A 127 14.02 -10.04 10.77
N PRO A 128 14.84 -9.08 10.28
CA PRO A 128 15.39 -9.13 8.94
C PRO A 128 16.46 -10.21 8.80
N THR A 129 16.60 -10.73 7.60
CA THR A 129 17.65 -11.66 7.20
C THR A 129 18.85 -10.91 6.59
N GLU A 130 19.91 -11.63 6.25
CA GLU A 130 21.09 -11.10 5.57
C GLU A 130 20.79 -10.50 4.17
N PHE A 131 19.66 -10.87 3.57
CA PHE A 131 19.24 -10.38 2.24
C PHE A 131 18.51 -9.04 2.30
N ASP A 132 18.09 -8.59 3.48
CA ASP A 132 17.26 -7.39 3.65
C ASP A 132 18.12 -6.12 3.69
N ILE A 133 18.61 -5.75 2.50
CA ILE A 133 19.50 -4.63 2.25
C ILE A 133 18.82 -3.64 1.32
N LYS A 134 18.68 -2.38 1.75
CA LYS A 134 18.11 -1.31 0.90
C LYS A 134 18.94 -1.11 -0.37
N THR A 135 18.34 -1.38 -1.52
CA THR A 135 18.97 -1.29 -2.84
C THR A 135 19.65 0.06 -3.09
N LEU A 136 18.98 1.17 -2.77
CA LEU A 136 19.50 2.51 -3.04
C LEU A 136 20.64 2.95 -2.10
N THR A 137 20.72 2.41 -0.88
CA THR A 137 21.65 2.91 0.15
C THR A 137 22.66 1.89 0.62
N GLY A 138 22.49 0.62 0.27
CA GLY A 138 23.28 -0.51 0.78
C GLY A 138 23.14 -0.74 2.28
N LYS A 139 22.16 -0.10 2.96
CA LYS A 139 21.97 -0.24 4.40
C LYS A 139 21.17 -1.48 4.72
N HIS A 140 21.69 -2.31 5.61
CA HIS A 140 21.01 -3.49 6.13
C HIS A 140 19.87 -3.09 7.08
N ALA A 141 18.74 -3.80 7.00
CA ALA A 141 17.54 -3.53 7.80
C ALA A 141 17.74 -3.73 9.31
N ALA A 142 18.63 -4.63 9.71
CA ALA A 142 18.87 -5.01 11.12
C ALA A 142 19.12 -3.81 12.04
N THR A 143 19.89 -2.80 11.59
CA THR A 143 20.18 -1.62 12.42
C THR A 143 18.90 -0.87 12.81
N LYS A 144 17.98 -0.66 11.85
CA LYS A 144 16.70 0.01 12.12
C LYS A 144 15.77 -0.88 12.93
N TYR A 145 15.76 -2.18 12.65
CA TYR A 145 14.97 -3.15 13.37
C TYR A 145 15.31 -3.16 14.87
N GLU A 146 16.59 -3.28 15.21
CA GLU A 146 17.05 -3.28 16.62
C GLU A 146 16.77 -1.97 17.35
N GLN A 147 16.88 -0.82 16.67
CA GLN A 147 16.54 0.49 17.26
C GLN A 147 15.06 0.62 17.63
N LEU A 148 14.17 -0.02 16.86
CA LEU A 148 12.73 0.09 17.00
C LEU A 148 12.11 -1.12 17.71
N LYS A 149 12.93 -2.11 18.10
CA LYS A 149 12.50 -3.30 18.85
C LYS A 149 12.05 -2.92 20.26
N ARG A 150 10.93 -3.48 20.70
CA ARG A 150 10.37 -3.38 22.05
C ARG A 150 10.17 -4.77 22.61
N GLU A 151 9.69 -4.86 23.83
CA GLU A 151 9.50 -6.14 24.53
C GLU A 151 8.56 -7.09 23.76
N ASN A 152 7.44 -6.59 23.23
CA ASN A 152 6.39 -7.40 22.62
C ASN A 152 6.09 -7.04 21.15
N HIS A 153 6.81 -6.09 20.54
CA HIS A 153 6.59 -5.65 19.17
C HIS A 153 7.79 -4.90 18.62
N ASN A 154 7.77 -4.60 17.33
CA ASN A 154 8.68 -3.66 16.70
C ASN A 154 7.90 -2.40 16.25
N GLU A 155 8.36 -1.20 16.61
CA GLU A 155 7.68 0.05 16.22
C GLU A 155 7.75 0.37 14.73
N TRP A 156 8.61 -0.33 13.99
CA TRP A 156 8.69 -0.16 12.55
C TRP A 156 7.45 -0.77 11.89
N CYS A 157 6.67 0.05 11.20
CA CYS A 157 5.39 -0.31 10.57
C CYS A 157 4.36 -0.94 11.53
N TYR A 158 4.38 -0.55 12.81
CA TYR A 158 3.48 -1.10 13.82
C TYR A 158 2.05 -0.60 13.68
N ALA A 159 1.11 -1.54 13.71
CA ALA A 159 -0.30 -1.29 13.97
C ALA A 159 -0.90 -2.53 14.65
N SER A 160 -1.55 -2.35 15.81
CA SER A 160 -2.12 -3.49 16.52
C SER A 160 -3.33 -4.08 15.79
N PHE A 161 -3.60 -5.36 16.04
CA PHE A 161 -4.78 -6.06 15.50
C PHE A 161 -6.09 -5.30 15.81
N GLU A 162 -6.22 -4.82 17.03
CA GLU A 162 -7.40 -4.08 17.50
C GLU A 162 -7.54 -2.73 16.79
N LEU A 163 -6.43 -2.05 16.51
CA LEU A 163 -6.43 -0.78 15.77
C LEU A 163 -6.94 -1.01 14.34
N VAL A 164 -6.38 -1.99 13.63
CA VAL A 164 -6.78 -2.29 12.25
C VAL A 164 -8.25 -2.70 12.20
N ARG A 165 -8.67 -3.61 13.08
CA ARG A 165 -10.07 -4.02 13.21
C ARG A 165 -11.01 -2.84 13.47
N SER A 166 -10.61 -1.94 14.38
CA SER A 166 -11.37 -0.73 14.69
C SER A 166 -11.47 0.22 13.50
N ASN A 167 -10.38 0.41 12.73
CA ASN A 167 -10.39 1.24 11.53
C ASN A 167 -11.41 0.75 10.50
N LEU A 168 -11.52 -0.57 10.31
CA LEU A 168 -12.49 -1.19 9.42
C LEU A 168 -13.92 -1.00 9.93
N ILE A 169 -14.19 -1.37 11.19
CA ILE A 169 -15.53 -1.26 11.81
C ILE A 169 -16.02 0.18 11.81
N ASN A 170 -15.19 1.13 12.26
CA ASN A 170 -15.55 2.54 12.35
C ASN A 170 -15.75 3.21 10.98
N SER A 171 -15.35 2.54 9.92
CA SER A 171 -15.61 2.99 8.54
C SER A 171 -16.96 2.49 7.99
N GLY A 172 -17.67 1.69 8.77
CA GLY A 172 -19.02 1.21 8.43
C GLY A 172 -19.07 0.08 7.40
N VAL A 173 -17.91 -0.51 7.05
CA VAL A 173 -17.88 -1.66 6.13
C VAL A 173 -18.28 -2.96 6.84
N ASP A 174 -18.88 -3.87 6.09
CA ASP A 174 -19.18 -5.22 6.59
C ASP A 174 -17.88 -6.04 6.73
N ILE A 175 -17.51 -6.33 7.97
CA ILE A 175 -16.30 -7.11 8.28
C ILE A 175 -16.53 -8.62 8.27
N SER A 176 -17.73 -9.11 8.02
CA SER A 176 -18.05 -10.56 8.04
C SER A 176 -17.32 -11.36 6.95
N LYS A 177 -16.76 -10.66 5.96
CA LYS A 177 -15.97 -11.20 4.85
C LYS A 177 -14.50 -10.74 4.90
N ILE A 178 -14.02 -10.37 6.09
CA ILE A 178 -12.62 -10.00 6.29
C ILE A 178 -12.00 -10.99 7.26
N GLU A 179 -11.07 -11.79 6.75
CA GLU A 179 -10.28 -12.74 7.53
C GLU A 179 -8.94 -12.09 7.90
N MET A 180 -8.74 -11.84 9.18
CA MET A 180 -7.50 -11.24 9.71
C MET A 180 -6.64 -12.34 10.34
N ILE A 181 -5.50 -12.66 9.72
CA ILE A 181 -4.57 -13.71 10.13
C ILE A 181 -3.36 -13.07 10.80
N LYS A 182 -3.34 -13.15 12.16
CA LYS A 182 -2.24 -12.60 12.96
C LYS A 182 -1.04 -13.53 12.98
N GLY A 183 0.13 -12.99 12.68
CA GLY A 183 1.44 -13.64 12.83
C GLY A 183 2.35 -13.41 11.63
N ASP A 184 3.58 -13.84 11.77
CA ASP A 184 4.56 -13.90 10.70
C ASP A 184 4.03 -14.75 9.54
N VAL A 185 3.94 -14.16 8.36
CA VAL A 185 3.34 -14.78 7.16
C VAL A 185 4.07 -16.07 6.79
N SER A 186 5.38 -16.14 6.94
CA SER A 186 6.19 -17.35 6.72
C SER A 186 5.80 -18.52 7.64
N LYS A 187 5.11 -18.24 8.73
CA LYS A 187 4.60 -19.25 9.67
C LYS A 187 3.10 -19.52 9.46
N THR A 188 2.32 -18.45 9.30
CA THR A 188 0.85 -18.56 9.17
C THR A 188 0.43 -19.26 7.89
N LEU A 189 1.15 -19.08 6.78
CA LEU A 189 0.89 -19.77 5.50
C LEU A 189 1.21 -21.28 5.53
N LYS A 190 1.91 -21.79 6.54
CA LYS A 190 2.10 -23.25 6.71
C LYS A 190 0.80 -23.97 7.07
N ASN A 191 -0.17 -23.24 7.63
CA ASN A 191 -1.51 -23.76 7.86
C ASN A 191 -2.34 -23.61 6.58
N GLN A 192 -2.67 -24.73 5.94
CA GLN A 192 -3.44 -24.75 4.69
C GLN A 192 -4.84 -24.12 4.81
N ASN A 193 -5.39 -24.02 6.02
CA ASN A 193 -6.68 -23.33 6.24
C ASN A 193 -6.55 -21.80 6.08
N ASN A 194 -5.35 -21.26 6.17
CA ASN A 194 -5.06 -19.85 5.96
C ASN A 194 -4.74 -19.55 4.48
N VAL A 195 -4.72 -20.53 3.60
CA VAL A 195 -4.33 -20.33 2.19
C VAL A 195 -5.58 -20.22 1.33
N PRO A 196 -5.92 -19.02 0.81
CA PRO A 196 -7.03 -18.85 -0.13
C PRO A 196 -6.81 -19.69 -1.39
N LYS A 197 -7.85 -20.41 -1.84
CA LYS A 197 -7.75 -21.31 -3.00
C LYS A 197 -7.80 -20.61 -4.34
N ASP A 198 -8.48 -19.47 -4.38
CA ASP A 198 -8.69 -18.65 -5.57
C ASP A 198 -8.43 -17.20 -5.21
N ILE A 199 -7.43 -16.59 -5.81
CA ILE A 199 -7.03 -15.20 -5.57
C ILE A 199 -7.23 -14.39 -6.85
N SER A 200 -7.88 -13.25 -6.76
CA SER A 200 -8.02 -12.31 -7.88
C SER A 200 -7.05 -11.16 -7.79
N ILE A 201 -6.75 -10.71 -6.57
CA ILE A 201 -5.72 -9.70 -6.30
C ILE A 201 -4.83 -10.23 -5.18
N LEU A 202 -3.53 -10.26 -5.42
CA LEU A 202 -2.50 -10.56 -4.44
C LEU A 202 -1.61 -9.33 -4.26
N ARG A 203 -1.71 -8.65 -3.11
CA ARG A 203 -0.90 -7.50 -2.74
C ARG A 203 0.12 -7.92 -1.69
N LEU A 204 1.39 -7.76 -2.01
CA LEU A 204 2.52 -8.10 -1.16
C LEU A 204 3.25 -6.81 -0.78
N ASP A 205 3.32 -6.54 0.54
CA ASP A 205 3.86 -5.33 1.16
C ASP A 205 4.49 -5.65 2.52
N THR A 206 5.31 -6.70 2.54
CA THR A 206 5.99 -7.18 3.75
C THR A 206 7.47 -6.82 3.80
N ASP A 207 7.92 -6.00 2.83
CA ASP A 207 9.27 -5.44 2.68
C ASP A 207 10.37 -6.51 2.45
N PHE A 208 10.45 -7.57 3.27
CA PHE A 208 11.62 -8.42 3.38
C PHE A 208 11.61 -9.64 2.45
N TYR A 209 12.82 -10.11 2.15
CA TYR A 209 13.05 -11.19 1.21
C TYR A 209 12.31 -12.48 1.58
N GLN A 210 12.42 -12.92 2.85
CA GLN A 210 11.88 -14.22 3.23
C GLN A 210 10.34 -14.24 3.19
N SER A 211 9.69 -13.19 3.70
CA SER A 211 8.23 -13.07 3.65
C SER A 211 7.71 -13.04 2.22
N THR A 212 8.28 -12.17 1.39
CA THR A 212 7.88 -12.04 -0.03
C THR A 212 8.10 -13.34 -0.81
N LYS A 213 9.21 -14.05 -0.53
CA LYS A 213 9.48 -15.36 -1.14
C LYS A 213 8.41 -16.39 -0.78
N ASP A 214 8.12 -16.54 0.52
CA ASP A 214 7.13 -17.54 1.00
C ASP A 214 5.72 -17.21 0.47
N GLU A 215 5.35 -15.94 0.41
CA GLU A 215 4.10 -15.45 -0.17
C GLU A 215 3.98 -15.82 -1.65
N LEU A 216 5.05 -15.56 -2.42
CA LEU A 216 5.07 -15.90 -3.84
C LEU A 216 5.05 -17.42 -4.06
N GLU A 217 5.77 -18.19 -3.25
CA GLU A 217 5.78 -19.67 -3.38
C GLU A 217 4.43 -20.30 -3.03
N ILE A 218 3.70 -19.75 -2.04
CA ILE A 218 2.49 -20.38 -1.50
C ILE A 218 1.21 -19.76 -2.08
N LEU A 219 1.13 -18.42 -2.22
CA LEU A 219 -0.10 -17.73 -2.63
C LEU A 219 -0.17 -17.51 -4.14
N TYR A 220 0.95 -17.21 -4.81
CA TYR A 220 0.92 -16.93 -6.24
C TYR A 220 0.40 -18.08 -7.11
N PRO A 221 0.63 -19.37 -6.80
CA PRO A 221 0.02 -20.48 -7.54
C PRO A 221 -1.52 -20.47 -7.54
N ASN A 222 -2.14 -19.80 -6.55
CA ASN A 222 -3.59 -19.66 -6.42
C ASN A 222 -4.12 -18.37 -7.08
N LEU A 223 -3.23 -17.52 -7.60
CA LEU A 223 -3.65 -16.34 -8.35
C LEU A 223 -4.28 -16.75 -9.68
N ARG A 224 -5.51 -16.33 -9.88
CA ARG A 224 -6.26 -16.65 -11.09
C ARG A 224 -5.60 -16.07 -12.33
N LYS A 225 -5.78 -16.77 -13.45
CA LYS A 225 -5.39 -16.22 -14.77
C LYS A 225 -6.07 -14.87 -14.96
N ASN A 226 -5.28 -13.87 -15.38
CA ASN A 226 -5.66 -12.46 -15.48
C ASN A 226 -5.94 -11.78 -14.12
N GLY A 227 -5.66 -12.41 -12.99
CA GLY A 227 -5.61 -11.75 -11.69
C GLY A 227 -4.47 -10.74 -11.62
N VAL A 228 -4.45 -9.95 -10.56
CA VAL A 228 -3.47 -8.88 -10.38
C VAL A 228 -2.51 -9.22 -9.24
N LEU A 229 -1.20 -9.18 -9.50
CA LEU A 229 -0.15 -9.19 -8.50
C LEU A 229 0.35 -7.75 -8.30
N ILE A 230 0.35 -7.27 -7.07
CA ILE A 230 0.92 -5.98 -6.65
C ILE A 230 2.11 -6.27 -5.74
N LEU A 231 3.29 -5.78 -6.12
CA LEU A 231 4.51 -5.82 -5.31
C LEU A 231 4.84 -4.37 -4.93
N ASP A 232 4.67 -4.02 -3.65
CA ASP A 232 4.85 -2.63 -3.19
C ASP A 232 6.33 -2.24 -3.18
N ASP A 233 7.16 -3.11 -2.65
CA ASP A 233 8.58 -2.85 -2.39
C ASP A 233 9.53 -3.22 -3.53
N TYR A 234 9.02 -3.49 -4.72
CA TYR A 234 9.86 -3.88 -5.85
C TYR A 234 10.96 -2.84 -6.12
N GLY A 235 12.21 -3.26 -5.95
CA GLY A 235 13.39 -2.41 -6.11
C GLY A 235 13.75 -1.56 -4.88
N SER A 236 13.05 -1.69 -3.75
CA SER A 236 13.38 -1.02 -2.49
C SER A 236 14.36 -1.85 -1.64
N TRP A 237 14.20 -3.16 -1.68
CA TRP A 237 14.99 -4.18 -0.97
C TRP A 237 15.62 -5.16 -1.95
#